data_4e271551bfe14590a53b33341a3eddb6
#
_entry.id   4e271551bfe14590a53b33341a3eddb6
#
_cell.length_a   1.000
_cell.length_b   1.000
_cell.length_c   1.000
_cell.angle_alpha   90.00
_cell.angle_beta   90.00
_cell.angle_gamma   90.00
#
_symmetry.space_group_name_H-M   'P 1'
#
loop_
_entity.id
_entity.type
_entity.pdbx_description
1 polymer ?
#
loop_
_entity_poly.entity_id
_entity_poly.type
_entity_poly.pdbx_seq_one_letter_code
_entity_poly.pdbx_strand_id
1 'polypeptide(L)'
;MTIKINSQKIFNLSPPTLLAIGFLSFIIIGTLLLKLPIANKGNLSWMDALFTATSAVTITGLSVVNLNESFNHLGQVIILLLIQSGGLGFMTFAILAALSLAPKLGLKQQMMAQDSLGQTSLSKVTFVAKGVVLYTLLFELIGVIILSTSFIPMYGVGRGLYYSIFYSISAFNNAGFSLFDNSLINFQSHYLICLTISMLYTLGGIGFLVLIDVKQNKRWSKLTPNSKLILSTILVLNHIAFILIWLLESNNPLTLGPMTLGEQAMNSWFQATVPRSSGFNTINLSLIHISEPTRPY
;
A
#
# COMPACT_ATOMS: atom_id res chain seq x y z
N MET A 1 24.94 6.06 -32.73
CA MET A 1 25.79 6.11 -31.52
C MET A 1 25.17 5.17 -30.47
N THR A 2 25.59 3.91 -30.46
CA THR A 2 25.05 2.87 -29.56
C THR A 2 25.74 3.01 -28.20
N ILE A 3 25.02 3.51 -27.21
CA ILE A 3 25.51 3.55 -25.82
C ILE A 3 25.59 2.11 -25.33
N LYS A 4 26.79 1.49 -25.44
CA LYS A 4 27.09 0.23 -24.72
C LYS A 4 27.13 0.55 -23.23
N ILE A 5 26.00 0.36 -22.55
CA ILE A 5 25.95 0.37 -21.08
C ILE A 5 26.84 -0.80 -20.62
N ASN A 6 27.97 -0.45 -20.02
CA ASN A 6 28.95 -1.42 -19.54
C ASN A 6 28.34 -2.15 -18.32
N SER A 7 27.64 -3.26 -18.58
CA SER A 7 26.90 -4.04 -17.56
C SER A 7 27.76 -4.43 -16.35
N GLN A 8 29.09 -4.54 -16.52
CA GLN A 8 30.00 -4.84 -15.41
C GLN A 8 30.14 -3.71 -14.39
N LYS A 9 29.95 -2.42 -14.76
CA LYS A 9 30.01 -1.30 -13.80
C LYS A 9 28.78 -1.22 -12.89
N ILE A 10 27.59 -1.61 -13.39
CA ILE A 10 26.34 -1.60 -12.60
C ILE A 10 26.41 -2.63 -11.47
N PHE A 11 27.09 -3.77 -11.68
CA PHE A 11 27.23 -4.83 -10.69
C PHE A 11 28.24 -4.53 -9.55
N ASN A 12 28.97 -3.41 -9.61
CA ASN A 12 29.89 -3.00 -8.55
C ASN A 12 29.28 -1.97 -7.56
N LEU A 13 28.00 -1.61 -7.73
CA LEU A 13 27.29 -0.71 -6.81
C LEU A 13 26.90 -1.43 -5.52
N SER A 14 26.87 -0.67 -4.42
CA SER A 14 26.36 -1.22 -3.16
C SER A 14 24.84 -1.53 -3.27
N PRO A 15 24.32 -2.53 -2.52
CA PRO A 15 22.90 -2.87 -2.54
C PRO A 15 21.95 -1.66 -2.32
N PRO A 16 22.20 -0.76 -1.34
CA PRO A 16 21.37 0.43 -1.16
C PRO A 16 21.36 1.37 -2.37
N THR A 17 22.52 1.56 -3.03
CA THR A 17 22.62 2.40 -4.23
C THR A 17 21.81 1.82 -5.38
N LEU A 18 21.83 0.50 -5.54
CA LEU A 18 21.08 -0.18 -6.60
C LEU A 18 19.56 -0.08 -6.36
N LEU A 19 19.13 -0.16 -5.11
CA LEU A 19 17.74 0.10 -4.71
C LEU A 19 17.33 1.54 -5.04
N ALA A 20 18.13 2.53 -4.63
CA ALA A 20 17.84 3.93 -4.89
C ALA A 20 17.72 4.24 -6.39
N ILE A 21 18.63 3.70 -7.21
CA ILE A 21 18.57 3.82 -8.68
C ILE A 21 17.30 3.15 -9.22
N GLY A 22 16.91 2.00 -8.69
CA GLY A 22 15.70 1.30 -9.08
C GLY A 22 14.43 2.13 -8.80
N PHE A 23 14.27 2.63 -7.58
CA PHE A 23 13.15 3.52 -7.24
C PHE A 23 13.13 4.77 -8.10
N LEU A 24 14.29 5.44 -8.29
CA LEU A 24 14.42 6.61 -9.14
C LEU A 24 14.01 6.31 -10.59
N SER A 25 14.39 5.14 -11.12
CA SER A 25 14.01 4.70 -12.45
C SER A 25 12.49 4.53 -12.58
N PHE A 26 11.83 3.88 -11.61
CA PHE A 26 10.37 3.76 -11.60
C PHE A 26 9.68 5.12 -11.51
N ILE A 27 10.19 6.04 -10.70
CA ILE A 27 9.66 7.39 -10.56
C ILE A 27 9.76 8.14 -11.90
N ILE A 28 10.92 8.12 -12.55
CA ILE A 28 11.12 8.79 -13.84
C ILE A 28 10.21 8.19 -14.91
N ILE A 29 10.20 6.87 -15.05
CA ILE A 29 9.35 6.17 -16.02
C ILE A 29 7.88 6.46 -15.73
N GLY A 30 7.45 6.36 -14.46
CA GLY A 30 6.09 6.66 -14.03
C GLY A 30 5.68 8.10 -14.35
N THR A 31 6.55 9.07 -14.08
CA THR A 31 6.32 10.48 -14.40
C THR A 31 6.10 10.68 -15.91
N LEU A 32 6.97 10.09 -16.74
CA LEU A 32 6.86 10.18 -18.20
C LEU A 32 5.57 9.54 -18.70
N LEU A 33 5.21 8.37 -18.18
CA LEU A 33 3.97 7.67 -18.55
C LEU A 33 2.71 8.44 -18.13
N LEU A 34 2.69 9.00 -16.91
CA LEU A 34 1.55 9.79 -16.42
C LEU A 34 1.40 11.12 -17.17
N LYS A 35 2.49 11.66 -17.71
CA LYS A 35 2.47 12.90 -18.50
C LYS A 35 1.96 12.68 -19.94
N LEU A 36 1.88 11.43 -20.43
CA LEU A 36 1.35 11.17 -21.76
C LEU A 36 -0.11 11.64 -21.87
N PRO A 37 -0.49 12.30 -23.00
CA PRO A 37 -1.86 12.79 -23.20
C PRO A 37 -2.93 11.70 -23.10
N ILE A 38 -2.57 10.45 -23.38
CA ILE A 38 -3.45 9.28 -23.28
C ILE A 38 -3.65 8.80 -21.83
N ALA A 39 -2.84 9.26 -20.86
CA ALA A 39 -2.91 8.87 -19.46
C ALA A 39 -3.59 9.92 -18.57
N ASN A 40 -3.59 11.19 -18.97
CA ASN A 40 -4.19 12.28 -18.23
C ASN A 40 -5.29 13.00 -19.03
N LYS A 41 -6.07 13.85 -18.34
CA LYS A 41 -7.18 14.61 -18.92
C LYS A 41 -6.80 16.02 -19.40
N GLY A 42 -5.50 16.27 -19.63
CA GLY A 42 -5.00 17.45 -20.36
C GLY A 42 -4.32 18.55 -19.52
N ASN A 43 -4.62 18.68 -18.22
CA ASN A 43 -4.12 19.79 -17.38
C ASN A 43 -3.08 19.38 -16.32
N LEU A 44 -2.43 18.24 -16.47
CA LEU A 44 -1.46 17.77 -15.48
C LEU A 44 -0.12 18.50 -15.65
N SER A 45 0.41 19.13 -14.60
CA SER A 45 1.75 19.72 -14.63
C SER A 45 2.84 18.63 -14.54
N TRP A 46 4.07 18.95 -14.94
CA TRP A 46 5.20 18.02 -14.75
C TRP A 46 5.46 17.72 -13.28
N MET A 47 5.25 18.72 -12.41
CA MET A 47 5.43 18.58 -10.98
C MET A 47 4.38 17.67 -10.36
N ASP A 48 3.11 17.77 -10.79
CA ASP A 48 2.03 16.91 -10.32
C ASP A 48 2.24 15.45 -10.74
N ALA A 49 2.70 15.25 -12.00
CA ALA A 49 3.04 13.92 -12.50
C ALA A 49 4.20 13.30 -11.70
N LEU A 50 5.26 14.08 -11.44
CA LEU A 50 6.41 13.65 -10.65
C LEU A 50 6.02 13.35 -9.21
N PHE A 51 5.24 14.21 -8.59
CA PHE A 51 4.76 14.02 -7.22
C PHE A 51 3.91 12.74 -7.10
N THR A 52 2.94 12.57 -8.02
CA THR A 52 2.07 11.39 -8.03
C THR A 52 2.85 10.09 -8.28
N ALA A 53 3.79 10.10 -9.25
CA ALA A 53 4.64 8.94 -9.50
C ALA A 53 5.54 8.61 -8.30
N THR A 54 6.14 9.63 -7.68
CA THR A 54 6.96 9.46 -6.47
C THR A 54 6.13 8.89 -5.34
N SER A 55 4.97 9.49 -5.06
CA SER A 55 4.06 9.04 -4.00
C SER A 55 3.58 7.60 -4.22
N ALA A 56 3.28 7.21 -5.46
CA ALA A 56 2.86 5.86 -5.81
C ALA A 56 3.98 4.83 -5.61
N VAL A 57 5.19 5.12 -6.10
CA VAL A 57 6.34 4.22 -6.02
C VAL A 57 6.85 4.09 -4.58
N THR A 58 6.87 5.19 -3.81
CA THR A 58 7.30 5.19 -2.41
C THR A 58 6.19 4.83 -1.42
N ILE A 59 4.98 4.55 -1.92
CA ILE A 59 3.82 4.16 -1.10
C ILE A 59 3.51 5.22 -0.04
N THR A 60 3.63 6.50 -0.40
CA THR A 60 3.39 7.62 0.52
C THR A 60 1.90 7.94 0.66
N GLY A 61 1.13 7.79 -0.45
CA GLY A 61 -0.32 8.00 -0.45
C GLY A 61 -0.78 9.45 -0.50
N LEU A 62 0.13 10.39 -0.64
CA LEU A 62 -0.20 11.80 -0.81
C LEU A 62 -0.46 12.11 -2.28
N SER A 63 -1.47 12.91 -2.55
CA SER A 63 -1.78 13.41 -3.89
C SER A 63 -2.05 14.91 -3.84
N VAL A 64 -1.46 15.63 -4.78
CA VAL A 64 -1.70 17.08 -4.98
C VAL A 64 -2.81 17.34 -6.00
N VAL A 65 -3.30 16.28 -6.64
CA VAL A 65 -4.38 16.33 -7.64
C VAL A 65 -5.42 15.24 -7.33
N ASN A 66 -6.65 15.50 -7.72
CA ASN A 66 -7.70 14.49 -7.68
C ASN A 66 -7.42 13.43 -8.77
N LEU A 67 -7.28 12.17 -8.37
CA LEU A 67 -6.94 11.09 -9.31
C LEU A 67 -8.01 10.87 -10.37
N ASN A 68 -9.27 10.96 -9.97
CA ASN A 68 -10.38 10.73 -10.87
C ASN A 68 -10.57 11.87 -11.88
N GLU A 69 -10.27 13.11 -11.48
CA GLU A 69 -10.38 14.28 -12.36
C GLU A 69 -9.17 14.45 -13.27
N SER A 70 -7.97 14.15 -12.78
CA SER A 70 -6.72 14.41 -13.49
C SER A 70 -6.28 13.27 -14.40
N PHE A 71 -6.63 12.01 -14.06
CA PHE A 71 -6.21 10.82 -14.81
C PHE A 71 -7.40 10.09 -15.43
N ASN A 72 -7.22 9.59 -16.64
CA ASN A 72 -8.14 8.64 -17.23
C ASN A 72 -7.84 7.21 -16.73
N HIS A 73 -8.59 6.21 -17.18
CA HIS A 73 -8.42 4.83 -16.74
C HIS A 73 -6.99 4.30 -16.95
N LEU A 74 -6.33 4.69 -18.04
CA LEU A 74 -4.95 4.26 -18.31
C LEU A 74 -3.98 4.87 -17.31
N GLY A 75 -4.11 6.16 -16.98
CA GLY A 75 -3.31 6.81 -15.95
C GLY A 75 -3.49 6.18 -14.56
N GLN A 76 -4.73 5.86 -14.21
CA GLN A 76 -5.04 5.17 -12.94
C GLN A 76 -4.43 3.76 -12.89
N VAL A 77 -4.44 3.01 -14.01
CA VAL A 77 -3.77 1.71 -14.11
C VAL A 77 -2.25 1.84 -13.98
N ILE A 78 -1.66 2.88 -14.61
CA ILE A 78 -0.23 3.18 -14.42
C ILE A 78 0.09 3.43 -12.95
N ILE A 79 -0.74 4.21 -12.24
CA ILE A 79 -0.58 4.45 -10.80
C ILE A 79 -0.65 3.13 -10.02
N LEU A 80 -1.61 2.24 -10.33
CA LEU A 80 -1.70 0.92 -9.69
C LEU A 80 -0.44 0.08 -9.92
N LEU A 81 0.12 0.09 -11.13
CA LEU A 81 1.36 -0.64 -11.43
C LEU A 81 2.56 -0.06 -10.67
N LEU A 82 2.62 1.26 -10.51
CA LEU A 82 3.64 1.92 -9.70
C LEU A 82 3.50 1.55 -8.21
N ILE A 83 2.29 1.57 -7.67
CA ILE A 83 1.99 1.12 -6.30
C ILE A 83 2.42 -0.33 -6.11
N GLN A 84 2.03 -1.21 -7.02
CA GLN A 84 2.37 -2.63 -6.94
C GLN A 84 3.88 -2.87 -6.99
N SER A 85 4.56 -2.14 -7.87
CA SER A 85 6.03 -2.21 -7.99
C SER A 85 6.73 -1.70 -6.73
N GLY A 86 6.22 -0.62 -6.13
CA GLY A 86 6.70 -0.07 -4.87
C GLY A 86 6.47 -1.02 -3.69
N GLY A 87 5.23 -1.54 -3.54
CA GLY A 87 4.83 -2.42 -2.45
C GLY A 87 5.53 -3.75 -2.41
N LEU A 88 5.75 -4.36 -3.57
CA LEU A 88 6.56 -5.57 -3.67
C LEU A 88 8.04 -5.30 -3.38
N GLY A 89 8.44 -4.05 -3.47
CA GLY A 89 9.83 -3.64 -3.38
C GLY A 89 10.63 -3.99 -4.64
N PHE A 90 11.44 -3.03 -5.08
CA PHE A 90 12.27 -3.20 -6.28
C PHE A 90 13.07 -4.49 -6.28
N MET A 91 13.61 -4.90 -5.12
CA MET A 91 14.46 -6.09 -5.03
C MET A 91 13.67 -7.39 -5.23
N THR A 92 12.47 -7.49 -4.67
CA THR A 92 11.61 -8.65 -4.91
C THR A 92 11.23 -8.74 -6.38
N PHE A 93 10.89 -7.63 -6.99
CA PHE A 93 10.61 -7.56 -8.42
C PHE A 93 11.84 -7.87 -9.28
N ALA A 94 13.02 -7.31 -8.94
CA ALA A 94 14.27 -7.57 -9.64
C ALA A 94 14.69 -9.04 -9.55
N ILE A 95 14.51 -9.68 -8.38
CA ILE A 95 14.77 -11.11 -8.21
C ILE A 95 13.84 -11.95 -9.08
N LEU A 96 12.54 -11.62 -9.11
CA LEU A 96 11.57 -12.34 -9.93
C LEU A 96 11.82 -12.16 -11.42
N ALA A 97 12.17 -10.96 -11.86
CA ALA A 97 12.55 -10.69 -13.24
C ALA A 97 13.80 -11.49 -13.63
N ALA A 98 14.81 -11.50 -12.77
CA ALA A 98 16.03 -12.30 -12.97
C ALA A 98 15.76 -13.82 -12.99
N LEU A 99 14.86 -14.31 -12.12
CA LEU A 99 14.43 -15.72 -12.13
C LEU A 99 13.65 -16.10 -13.39
N SER A 100 12.90 -15.15 -13.96
CA SER A 100 12.12 -15.36 -15.19
C SER A 100 12.99 -15.35 -16.43
N LEU A 101 14.07 -14.55 -16.42
CA LEU A 101 14.95 -14.33 -17.56
C LEU A 101 16.21 -15.24 -17.56
N ALA A 102 16.62 -15.72 -16.39
CA ALA A 102 17.80 -16.57 -16.24
C ALA A 102 17.53 -17.72 -15.26
N PRO A 103 17.84 -18.97 -15.63
CA PRO A 103 17.56 -20.14 -14.80
C PRO A 103 18.39 -20.20 -13.51
N LYS A 104 19.45 -19.38 -13.39
CA LYS A 104 20.31 -19.32 -12.19
C LYS A 104 20.64 -17.88 -11.81
N LEU A 105 20.24 -17.47 -10.62
CA LEU A 105 20.69 -16.21 -10.02
C LEU A 105 22.16 -16.31 -9.61
N GLY A 106 22.95 -15.32 -10.00
CA GLY A 106 24.33 -15.20 -9.49
C GLY A 106 24.35 -14.87 -7.99
N LEU A 107 25.42 -15.29 -7.31
CA LEU A 107 25.61 -15.07 -5.86
C LEU A 107 25.38 -13.61 -5.43
N LYS A 108 25.82 -12.65 -6.25
CA LYS A 108 25.69 -11.22 -5.96
C LYS A 108 24.23 -10.73 -5.90
N GLN A 109 23.38 -11.21 -6.81
CA GLN A 109 21.94 -10.87 -6.82
C GLN A 109 21.22 -11.50 -5.64
N GLN A 110 21.62 -12.71 -5.25
CA GLN A 110 21.10 -13.35 -4.05
C GLN A 110 21.48 -12.58 -2.77
N MET A 111 22.72 -12.05 -2.69
CA MET A 111 23.18 -11.22 -1.57
C MET A 111 22.39 -9.92 -1.46
N MET A 112 22.14 -9.22 -2.59
CA MET A 112 21.34 -7.99 -2.58
C MET A 112 19.90 -8.23 -2.11
N ALA A 113 19.29 -9.35 -2.49
CA ALA A 113 17.98 -9.74 -2.03
C ALA A 113 17.98 -10.12 -0.54
N GLN A 114 19.03 -10.75 -0.07
CA GLN A 114 19.23 -11.08 1.34
C GLN A 114 19.22 -9.83 2.21
N ASP A 115 19.97 -8.80 1.82
CA ASP A 115 20.04 -7.52 2.55
C ASP A 115 18.67 -6.83 2.63
N SER A 116 17.91 -6.83 1.53
CA SER A 116 16.59 -6.21 1.48
C SER A 116 15.54 -6.95 2.30
N LEU A 117 15.65 -8.26 2.40
CA LEU A 117 14.68 -9.11 3.09
C LEU A 117 15.10 -9.48 4.53
N GLY A 118 16.27 -9.02 4.99
CA GLY A 118 16.79 -9.31 6.33
C GLY A 118 17.06 -10.81 6.59
N GLN A 119 17.36 -11.59 5.52
CA GLN A 119 17.57 -13.02 5.62
C GLN A 119 19.06 -13.38 5.76
N THR A 120 19.35 -14.33 6.62
CA THR A 120 20.72 -14.80 6.89
C THR A 120 21.22 -15.92 5.96
N SER A 121 20.31 -16.47 5.14
CA SER A 121 20.64 -17.60 4.25
C SER A 121 20.25 -17.32 2.81
N LEU A 122 21.22 -17.40 1.90
CA LEU A 122 21.02 -17.17 0.46
C LEU A 122 19.99 -18.11 -0.19
N SER A 123 19.91 -19.36 0.27
CA SER A 123 18.97 -20.35 -0.27
C SER A 123 17.50 -20.01 0.01
N LYS A 124 17.22 -19.21 1.03
CA LYS A 124 15.87 -18.81 1.41
C LYS A 124 15.36 -17.59 0.65
N VAL A 125 16.23 -16.78 0.06
CA VAL A 125 15.85 -15.52 -0.60
C VAL A 125 14.87 -15.73 -1.75
N THR A 126 15.14 -16.69 -2.62
CA THR A 126 14.26 -17.01 -3.76
C THR A 126 12.91 -17.58 -3.30
N PHE A 127 12.91 -18.38 -2.25
CA PHE A 127 11.68 -18.89 -1.64
C PHE A 127 10.82 -17.75 -1.06
N VAL A 128 11.47 -16.83 -0.33
CA VAL A 128 10.79 -15.66 0.25
C VAL A 128 10.25 -14.76 -0.85
N ALA A 129 11.01 -14.44 -1.90
CA ALA A 129 10.58 -13.60 -3.00
C ALA A 129 9.32 -14.15 -3.71
N LYS A 130 9.31 -15.45 -4.01
CA LYS A 130 8.13 -16.12 -4.57
C LYS A 130 6.94 -16.08 -3.58
N GLY A 131 7.22 -16.30 -2.31
CA GLY A 131 6.22 -16.22 -1.25
C GLY A 131 5.57 -14.83 -1.18
N VAL A 132 6.37 -13.77 -1.20
CA VAL A 132 5.89 -12.38 -1.19
C VAL A 132 4.87 -12.13 -2.30
N VAL A 133 5.23 -12.44 -3.55
CA VAL A 133 4.32 -12.22 -4.69
C VAL A 133 3.06 -13.06 -4.58
N LEU A 134 3.20 -14.34 -4.22
CA LEU A 134 2.02 -15.22 -4.09
C LEU A 134 1.07 -14.73 -3.00
N TYR A 135 1.58 -14.31 -1.84
CA TYR A 135 0.76 -13.78 -0.76
C TYR A 135 0.10 -12.45 -1.13
N THR A 136 0.85 -11.54 -1.77
CA THR A 136 0.29 -10.27 -2.27
C THR A 136 -0.89 -10.54 -3.18
N LEU A 137 -0.70 -11.32 -4.25
CA LEU A 137 -1.77 -11.62 -5.19
C LEU A 137 -2.95 -12.36 -4.54
N LEU A 138 -2.69 -13.26 -3.58
CA LEU A 138 -3.74 -13.98 -2.86
C LEU A 138 -4.60 -13.02 -2.03
N PHE A 139 -3.98 -12.16 -1.20
CA PHE A 139 -4.73 -11.24 -0.36
C PHE A 139 -5.42 -10.15 -1.17
N GLU A 140 -4.79 -9.64 -2.22
CA GLU A 140 -5.41 -8.71 -3.15
C GLU A 140 -6.63 -9.34 -3.84
N LEU A 141 -6.53 -10.57 -4.31
CA LEU A 141 -7.65 -11.29 -4.92
C LEU A 141 -8.81 -11.49 -3.94
N ILE A 142 -8.51 -11.90 -2.70
CA ILE A 142 -9.53 -12.02 -1.64
C ILE A 142 -10.19 -10.65 -1.41
N GLY A 143 -9.41 -9.58 -1.32
CA GLY A 143 -9.92 -8.23 -1.18
C GLY A 143 -10.82 -7.82 -2.35
N VAL A 144 -10.42 -8.09 -3.58
CA VAL A 144 -11.24 -7.83 -4.78
C VAL A 144 -12.57 -8.57 -4.69
N ILE A 145 -12.57 -9.87 -4.33
CA ILE A 145 -13.79 -10.66 -4.22
C ILE A 145 -14.74 -10.06 -3.17
N ILE A 146 -14.24 -9.73 -1.98
CA ILE A 146 -15.07 -9.17 -0.91
C ILE A 146 -15.57 -7.77 -1.28
N LEU A 147 -14.70 -6.87 -1.76
CA LEU A 147 -15.10 -5.51 -2.14
C LEU A 147 -16.09 -5.50 -3.32
N SER A 148 -15.97 -6.45 -4.25
CA SER A 148 -16.89 -6.54 -5.39
C SER A 148 -18.32 -6.85 -4.97
N THR A 149 -18.54 -7.54 -3.86
CA THR A 149 -19.90 -7.78 -3.33
C THR A 149 -20.61 -6.50 -2.90
N SER A 150 -19.85 -5.43 -2.57
CA SER A 150 -20.38 -4.12 -2.22
C SER A 150 -20.36 -3.14 -3.38
N PHE A 151 -19.24 -3.05 -4.12
CA PHE A 151 -19.11 -2.06 -5.19
C PHE A 151 -19.89 -2.41 -6.45
N ILE A 152 -20.08 -3.68 -6.79
CA ILE A 152 -20.87 -4.08 -8.00
C ILE A 152 -22.34 -3.67 -7.87
N PRO A 153 -23.05 -3.92 -6.76
CA PRO A 153 -24.42 -3.43 -6.59
C PRO A 153 -24.55 -1.91 -6.64
N MET A 154 -23.53 -1.15 -6.19
CA MET A 154 -23.54 0.32 -6.13
C MET A 154 -23.24 0.97 -7.49
N TYR A 155 -22.29 0.42 -8.25
CA TYR A 155 -21.70 1.08 -9.43
C TYR A 155 -21.83 0.28 -10.71
N GLY A 156 -22.48 -0.90 -10.67
CA GLY A 156 -22.56 -1.84 -11.80
C GLY A 156 -21.29 -2.67 -11.95
N VAL A 157 -21.36 -3.74 -12.75
CA VAL A 157 -20.29 -4.76 -12.85
C VAL A 157 -18.94 -4.16 -13.28
N GLY A 158 -18.91 -3.34 -14.32
CA GLY A 158 -17.66 -2.82 -14.88
C GLY A 158 -16.93 -1.87 -13.90
N ARG A 159 -17.63 -0.83 -13.43
CA ARG A 159 -17.05 0.15 -12.48
C ARG A 159 -16.84 -0.45 -11.11
N GLY A 160 -17.77 -1.27 -10.62
CA GLY A 160 -17.66 -1.91 -9.30
C GLY A 160 -16.47 -2.84 -9.22
N LEU A 161 -16.21 -3.66 -10.25
CA LEU A 161 -15.03 -4.51 -10.30
C LEU A 161 -13.74 -3.69 -10.38
N TYR A 162 -13.73 -2.62 -11.18
CA TYR A 162 -12.59 -1.71 -11.29
C TYR A 162 -12.24 -1.07 -9.94
N TYR A 163 -13.23 -0.55 -9.21
CA TYR A 163 -13.01 0.01 -7.88
C TYR A 163 -12.53 -1.07 -6.90
N SER A 164 -13.08 -2.27 -6.94
CA SER A 164 -12.64 -3.38 -6.10
C SER A 164 -11.16 -3.72 -6.29
N ILE A 165 -10.71 -3.77 -7.56
CA ILE A 165 -9.30 -4.00 -7.89
C ILE A 165 -8.44 -2.84 -7.39
N PHE A 166 -8.84 -1.59 -7.68
CA PHE A 166 -8.08 -0.41 -7.29
C PHE A 166 -7.89 -0.32 -5.78
N TYR A 167 -8.99 -0.41 -5.02
CA TYR A 167 -8.95 -0.29 -3.57
C TYR A 167 -8.26 -1.49 -2.90
N SER A 168 -8.38 -2.69 -3.45
CA SER A 168 -7.69 -3.86 -2.92
C SER A 168 -6.16 -3.72 -3.04
N ILE A 169 -5.66 -3.33 -4.22
CA ILE A 169 -4.24 -3.11 -4.46
C ILE A 169 -3.72 -1.94 -3.64
N SER A 170 -4.42 -0.80 -3.67
CA SER A 170 -4.03 0.40 -2.92
C SER A 170 -4.00 0.15 -1.40
N ALA A 171 -4.97 -0.60 -0.86
CA ALA A 171 -5.04 -0.93 0.55
C ALA A 171 -3.96 -1.93 0.95
N PHE A 172 -3.82 -3.05 0.25
CA PHE A 172 -2.86 -4.09 0.63
C PHE A 172 -1.42 -3.57 0.59
N ASN A 173 -1.08 -2.76 -0.40
CA ASN A 173 0.23 -2.13 -0.48
C ASN A 173 0.38 -0.91 0.45
N ASN A 174 -0.61 -0.57 1.27
CA ASN A 174 -0.60 0.61 2.15
C ASN A 174 -0.42 1.94 1.41
N ALA A 175 -0.84 2.01 0.15
CA ALA A 175 -0.60 3.16 -0.70
C ALA A 175 -1.57 4.34 -0.43
N GLY A 176 -2.81 4.05 0.03
CA GLY A 176 -3.76 5.09 0.43
C GLY A 176 -4.35 5.93 -0.70
N PHE A 177 -4.06 5.62 -1.95
CA PHE A 177 -4.66 6.30 -3.09
C PHE A 177 -6.14 5.96 -3.23
N SER A 178 -6.96 6.99 -3.43
CA SER A 178 -8.41 6.89 -3.62
C SER A 178 -8.83 7.46 -4.97
N LEU A 179 -9.84 6.84 -5.58
CA LEU A 179 -10.53 7.37 -6.76
C LEU A 179 -11.74 8.22 -6.39
N PHE A 180 -12.12 8.25 -5.12
CA PHE A 180 -13.18 9.12 -4.61
C PHE A 180 -12.57 10.39 -4.04
N ASP A 181 -13.21 11.54 -4.28
CA ASP A 181 -12.74 12.87 -3.91
C ASP A 181 -12.49 13.02 -2.40
N ASN A 182 -13.37 12.42 -1.60
CA ASN A 182 -13.31 12.45 -0.14
C ASN A 182 -12.79 11.13 0.45
N SER A 183 -11.87 10.44 -0.24
CA SER A 183 -11.37 9.13 0.19
C SER A 183 -12.51 8.14 0.46
N LEU A 184 -12.67 7.64 1.67
CA LEU A 184 -13.72 6.68 2.04
C LEU A 184 -14.81 7.29 2.95
N ILE A 185 -14.90 8.63 3.08
CA ILE A 185 -15.89 9.29 3.94
C ILE A 185 -17.32 8.91 3.53
N ASN A 186 -17.59 8.78 2.23
CA ASN A 186 -18.91 8.37 1.73
C ASN A 186 -19.27 6.91 2.08
N PHE A 187 -18.33 6.14 2.60
CA PHE A 187 -18.51 4.73 2.98
C PHE A 187 -18.42 4.49 4.49
N GLN A 188 -18.46 5.55 5.30
CA GLN A 188 -18.36 5.47 6.77
C GLN A 188 -19.40 4.55 7.42
N SER A 189 -20.57 4.33 6.78
CA SER A 189 -21.62 3.41 7.24
C SER A 189 -21.54 2.02 6.58
N HIS A 190 -20.59 1.80 5.66
CA HIS A 190 -20.43 0.52 4.96
C HIS A 190 -19.40 -0.38 5.63
N TYR A 191 -19.83 -1.14 6.64
CA TYR A 191 -18.98 -2.02 7.45
C TYR A 191 -18.08 -2.93 6.60
N LEU A 192 -18.63 -3.56 5.55
CA LEU A 192 -17.87 -4.52 4.74
C LEU A 192 -16.71 -3.85 4.01
N ILE A 193 -16.92 -2.65 3.44
CA ILE A 193 -15.87 -1.91 2.74
C ILE A 193 -14.78 -1.49 3.73
N CYS A 194 -15.17 -0.84 4.82
CA CYS A 194 -14.21 -0.34 5.81
C CYS A 194 -13.41 -1.46 6.48
N LEU A 195 -14.06 -2.55 6.89
CA LEU A 195 -13.38 -3.69 7.50
C LEU A 195 -12.43 -4.38 6.51
N THR A 196 -12.87 -4.59 5.26
CA THR A 196 -12.01 -5.23 4.25
C THR A 196 -10.77 -4.40 3.97
N ILE A 197 -10.92 -3.09 3.76
CA ILE A 197 -9.80 -2.18 3.52
C ILE A 197 -8.88 -2.14 4.74
N SER A 198 -9.44 -2.06 5.97
CA SER A 198 -8.63 -2.05 7.20
C SER A 198 -7.85 -3.36 7.42
N MET A 199 -8.43 -4.49 7.08
CA MET A 199 -7.74 -5.78 7.13
C MET A 199 -6.63 -5.86 6.08
N LEU A 200 -6.90 -5.41 4.85
CA LEU A 200 -5.90 -5.45 3.76
C LEU A 200 -4.65 -4.64 4.12
N TYR A 201 -4.79 -3.36 4.52
CA TYR A 201 -3.61 -2.57 4.85
C TYR A 201 -2.93 -3.04 6.14
N THR A 202 -3.67 -3.60 7.09
CA THR A 202 -3.06 -4.19 8.29
C THR A 202 -2.22 -5.42 7.91
N LEU A 203 -2.76 -6.33 7.10
CA LEU A 203 -2.03 -7.52 6.64
C LEU A 203 -0.82 -7.15 5.78
N GLY A 204 -0.96 -6.19 4.87
CA GLY A 204 0.15 -5.66 4.09
C GLY A 204 1.25 -5.02 4.94
N GLY A 205 0.86 -4.30 6.01
CA GLY A 205 1.78 -3.62 6.93
C GLY A 205 2.45 -4.50 8.00
N ILE A 206 1.98 -5.74 8.22
CA ILE A 206 2.61 -6.68 9.17
C ILE A 206 4.00 -7.11 8.70
N GLY A 207 4.21 -7.17 7.40
CA GLY A 207 5.46 -7.63 6.81
C GLY A 207 5.45 -9.12 6.44
N PHE A 208 5.93 -9.41 5.23
CA PHE A 208 5.87 -10.75 4.64
C PHE A 208 6.60 -11.83 5.44
N LEU A 209 7.70 -11.47 6.11
CA LEU A 209 8.47 -12.41 6.94
C LEU A 209 7.64 -12.93 8.11
N VAL A 210 6.84 -12.07 8.73
CA VAL A 210 5.92 -12.44 9.82
C VAL A 210 4.82 -13.35 9.29
N LEU A 211 4.23 -13.03 8.13
CA LEU A 211 3.19 -13.86 7.50
C LEU A 211 3.71 -15.27 7.17
N ILE A 212 4.95 -15.37 6.65
CA ILE A 212 5.58 -16.66 6.38
C ILE A 212 5.84 -17.42 7.68
N ASP A 213 6.35 -16.76 8.72
CA ASP A 213 6.62 -17.37 10.02
C ASP A 213 5.33 -17.91 10.66
N VAL A 214 4.26 -17.12 10.65
CA VAL A 214 2.94 -17.54 11.14
C VAL A 214 2.41 -18.76 10.36
N LYS A 215 2.55 -18.79 9.04
CA LYS A 215 2.13 -19.95 8.23
C LYS A 215 2.92 -21.21 8.54
N GLN A 216 4.25 -21.07 8.71
CA GLN A 216 5.12 -22.22 8.98
C GLN A 216 4.93 -22.78 10.39
N ASN A 217 4.84 -21.91 11.38
CA ASN A 217 4.89 -22.31 12.78
C ASN A 217 3.52 -22.47 13.46
N LYS A 218 2.44 -21.88 12.92
CA LYS A 218 1.03 -22.00 13.35
C LYS A 218 0.74 -21.87 14.86
N ARG A 219 1.72 -21.92 15.74
CA ARG A 219 1.59 -21.82 17.21
C ARG A 219 2.39 -20.64 17.69
N TRP A 220 1.79 -19.80 18.54
CA TRP A 220 2.42 -18.62 19.13
C TRP A 220 3.79 -18.92 19.78
N SER A 221 3.88 -20.04 20.53
CA SER A 221 5.13 -20.45 21.20
C SER A 221 6.30 -20.67 20.24
N LYS A 222 6.02 -21.12 19.00
CA LYS A 222 7.02 -21.46 17.97
C LYS A 222 7.41 -20.29 17.07
N LEU A 223 6.68 -19.17 17.13
CA LEU A 223 7.01 -17.97 16.36
C LEU A 223 8.34 -17.39 16.79
N THR A 224 9.04 -16.78 15.84
CA THR A 224 10.26 -16.05 16.10
C THR A 224 10.03 -14.87 17.06
N PRO A 225 11.02 -14.47 17.88
CA PRO A 225 10.87 -13.31 18.76
C PRO A 225 10.44 -12.04 18.02
N ASN A 226 10.98 -11.83 16.82
CA ASN A 226 10.62 -10.69 15.97
C ASN A 226 9.13 -10.71 15.58
N SER A 227 8.61 -11.86 15.14
CA SER A 227 7.18 -12.00 14.78
C SER A 227 6.27 -11.77 15.99
N LYS A 228 6.63 -12.30 17.15
CA LYS A 228 5.89 -12.07 18.40
C LYS A 228 5.85 -10.59 18.76
N LEU A 229 7.00 -9.91 18.69
CA LEU A 229 7.11 -8.48 19.00
C LEU A 229 6.23 -7.67 18.04
N ILE A 230 6.34 -7.89 16.72
CA ILE A 230 5.56 -7.15 15.73
C ILE A 230 4.06 -7.36 15.94
N LEU A 231 3.62 -8.61 16.07
CA LEU A 231 2.19 -8.93 16.23
C LEU A 231 1.62 -8.38 17.54
N SER A 232 2.34 -8.52 18.65
CA SER A 232 1.89 -7.97 19.94
C SER A 232 1.85 -6.45 19.94
N THR A 233 2.87 -5.79 19.36
CA THR A 233 2.92 -4.32 19.28
C THR A 233 1.79 -3.78 18.42
N ILE A 234 1.54 -4.39 17.26
CA ILE A 234 0.42 -4.00 16.37
C ILE A 234 -0.91 -4.12 17.12
N LEU A 235 -1.13 -5.25 17.79
CA LEU A 235 -2.38 -5.49 18.51
C LEU A 235 -2.56 -4.47 19.64
N VAL A 236 -1.55 -4.26 20.46
CA VAL A 236 -1.62 -3.32 21.60
C VAL A 236 -1.83 -1.90 21.12
N LEU A 237 -1.01 -1.40 20.17
CA LEU A 237 -1.11 -0.02 19.68
C LEU A 237 -2.44 0.25 18.99
N ASN A 238 -2.92 -0.67 18.15
CA ASN A 238 -4.21 -0.50 17.49
C ASN A 238 -5.37 -0.44 18.49
N HIS A 239 -5.36 -1.25 19.56
CA HIS A 239 -6.42 -1.21 20.56
C HIS A 239 -6.35 0.05 21.43
N ILE A 240 -5.15 0.48 21.83
CA ILE A 240 -4.99 1.74 22.58
C ILE A 240 -5.49 2.91 21.73
N ALA A 241 -5.04 3.00 20.47
CA ALA A 241 -5.49 4.07 19.57
C ALA A 241 -7.00 4.03 19.30
N PHE A 242 -7.58 2.84 19.12
CA PHE A 242 -9.01 2.65 18.97
C PHE A 242 -9.79 3.21 20.16
N ILE A 243 -9.40 2.83 21.39
CA ILE A 243 -10.07 3.30 22.61
C ILE A 243 -9.94 4.82 22.75
N LEU A 244 -8.74 5.36 22.51
CA LEU A 244 -8.50 6.80 22.61
C LEU A 244 -9.34 7.59 21.61
N ILE A 245 -9.34 7.19 20.33
CA ILE A 245 -10.14 7.88 19.30
C ILE A 245 -11.64 7.79 19.63
N TRP A 246 -12.11 6.62 20.03
CA TRP A 246 -13.52 6.47 20.37
C TRP A 246 -13.91 7.34 21.56
N LEU A 247 -13.13 7.35 22.65
CA LEU A 247 -13.42 8.17 23.84
C LEU A 247 -13.37 9.68 23.54
N LEU A 248 -12.41 10.11 22.72
CA LEU A 248 -12.23 11.54 22.44
C LEU A 248 -13.22 12.06 21.40
N GLU A 249 -13.59 11.24 20.39
CA GLU A 249 -14.40 11.68 19.26
C GLU A 249 -15.87 11.24 19.33
N SER A 250 -16.26 10.34 20.23
CA SER A 250 -17.64 9.82 20.31
C SER A 250 -18.70 10.89 20.47
N ASN A 251 -18.40 12.00 21.14
CA ASN A 251 -19.29 13.13 21.36
C ASN A 251 -19.07 14.29 20.37
N ASN A 252 -18.11 14.18 19.45
CA ASN A 252 -17.85 15.23 18.48
C ASN A 252 -18.93 15.26 17.40
N PRO A 253 -19.78 16.32 17.34
CA PRO A 253 -20.89 16.38 16.39
C PRO A 253 -20.47 16.47 14.93
N LEU A 254 -19.19 16.81 14.66
CA LEU A 254 -18.64 16.95 13.31
C LEU A 254 -18.00 15.68 12.79
N THR A 255 -17.78 14.67 13.65
CA THR A 255 -17.13 13.41 13.30
C THR A 255 -17.98 12.21 13.69
N LEU A 256 -17.72 11.60 14.85
CA LEU A 256 -18.37 10.35 15.29
C LEU A 256 -19.74 10.57 15.97
N GLY A 257 -20.00 11.74 16.55
CA GLY A 257 -21.22 11.99 17.33
C GLY A 257 -22.55 11.65 16.65
N PRO A 258 -22.75 12.00 15.35
CA PRO A 258 -24.00 11.67 14.66
C PRO A 258 -24.16 10.18 14.29
N MET A 259 -23.10 9.37 14.44
CA MET A 259 -23.07 7.98 14.01
C MET A 259 -23.67 7.04 15.07
N THR A 260 -24.20 5.91 14.63
CA THR A 260 -24.61 4.83 15.53
C THR A 260 -23.39 4.23 16.26
N LEU A 261 -23.59 3.61 17.41
CA LEU A 261 -22.50 3.00 18.19
C LEU A 261 -21.63 2.03 17.37
N GLY A 262 -22.24 1.27 16.47
CA GLY A 262 -21.52 0.36 15.59
C GLY A 262 -20.65 1.09 14.56
N GLU A 263 -21.17 2.17 13.97
CA GLU A 263 -20.42 3.03 13.04
C GLU A 263 -19.29 3.76 13.76
N GLN A 264 -19.54 4.28 14.96
CA GLN A 264 -18.51 4.89 15.80
C GLN A 264 -17.37 3.92 16.08
N ALA A 265 -17.67 2.70 16.50
CA ALA A 265 -16.67 1.69 16.78
C ALA A 265 -15.85 1.33 15.52
N MET A 266 -16.53 1.15 14.37
CA MET A 266 -15.86 0.81 13.11
C MET A 266 -14.96 1.95 12.61
N ASN A 267 -15.47 3.19 12.62
CA ASN A 267 -14.70 4.35 12.16
C ASN A 267 -13.54 4.67 13.11
N SER A 268 -13.74 4.51 14.43
CA SER A 268 -12.65 4.61 15.40
C SER A 268 -11.56 3.55 15.17
N TRP A 269 -11.94 2.30 14.89
CA TRP A 269 -11.00 1.25 14.52
C TRP A 269 -10.25 1.61 13.23
N PHE A 270 -10.97 2.06 12.22
CA PHE A 270 -10.37 2.45 10.94
C PHE A 270 -9.34 3.57 11.15
N GLN A 271 -9.71 4.64 11.86
CA GLN A 271 -8.81 5.75 12.15
C GLN A 271 -7.66 5.41 13.10
N ALA A 272 -7.83 4.42 13.98
CA ALA A 272 -6.75 3.93 14.84
C ALA A 272 -5.65 3.18 14.07
N THR A 273 -6.05 2.53 12.99
CA THR A 273 -5.14 1.65 12.23
C THR A 273 -4.52 2.33 11.01
N VAL A 274 -5.23 3.29 10.40
CA VAL A 274 -4.78 4.03 9.20
C VAL A 274 -3.47 4.82 9.39
N PRO A 275 -3.25 5.60 10.48
CA PRO A 275 -2.07 6.46 10.59
C PRO A 275 -0.74 5.70 10.60
N ARG A 276 -0.78 4.39 10.79
CA ARG A 276 0.42 3.56 10.77
C ARG A 276 1.08 3.49 9.40
N SER A 277 0.30 3.40 8.33
CA SER A 277 0.89 3.15 7.02
C SER A 277 -0.02 3.39 5.81
N SER A 278 -1.31 3.76 6.00
CA SER A 278 -2.25 3.93 4.88
C SER A 278 -2.86 5.33 4.89
N GLY A 279 -3.03 5.94 3.71
CA GLY A 279 -3.52 7.32 3.57
C GLY A 279 -5.05 7.46 3.48
N PHE A 280 -5.83 6.40 3.69
CA PHE A 280 -7.30 6.48 3.64
C PHE A 280 -7.89 7.18 4.85
N ASN A 281 -9.09 7.76 4.69
CA ASN A 281 -9.86 8.29 5.80
C ASN A 281 -11.36 8.03 5.60
N THR A 282 -12.06 7.72 6.69
CA THR A 282 -13.51 7.53 6.74
C THR A 282 -14.22 8.67 7.45
N ILE A 283 -13.47 9.55 8.10
CA ILE A 283 -13.96 10.79 8.72
C ILE A 283 -13.08 11.96 8.26
N ASN A 284 -13.60 13.17 8.35
CA ASN A 284 -12.83 14.35 7.97
C ASN A 284 -11.77 14.65 9.05
N LEU A 285 -10.50 14.43 8.71
CA LEU A 285 -9.39 14.57 9.65
C LEU A 285 -9.19 16.02 10.14
N SER A 286 -9.62 17.02 9.39
CA SER A 286 -9.52 18.43 9.80
C SER A 286 -10.50 18.79 10.92
N LEU A 287 -11.48 17.93 11.21
CA LEU A 287 -12.53 18.16 12.22
C LEU A 287 -12.33 17.30 13.49
N ILE A 288 -11.25 16.52 13.56
CA ILE A 288 -10.93 15.70 14.73
C ILE A 288 -10.35 16.57 15.84
N HIS A 289 -10.86 16.43 17.07
CA HIS A 289 -10.37 17.16 18.25
C HIS A 289 -8.90 16.91 18.57
N ILE A 290 -8.36 15.74 18.22
CA ILE A 290 -6.97 15.36 18.49
C ILE A 290 -5.98 16.15 17.61
N SER A 291 -6.41 16.61 16.42
CA SER A 291 -5.50 17.21 15.43
C SER A 291 -5.25 18.71 15.64
N GLU A 292 -6.04 19.42 16.47
CA GLU A 292 -5.91 20.87 16.66
C GLU A 292 -6.02 21.32 18.12
N PRO A 293 -5.00 21.09 18.97
CA PRO A 293 -5.00 21.69 20.29
C PRO A 293 -4.75 23.21 20.29
N THR A 294 -4.52 23.86 19.15
CA THR A 294 -3.97 25.24 19.11
C THR A 294 -4.45 26.15 17.98
N ARG A 295 -5.53 25.87 17.26
CA ARG A 295 -6.10 26.93 16.40
C ARG A 295 -6.94 27.88 17.26
N PRO A 296 -6.51 29.14 17.48
CA PRO A 296 -7.41 30.18 17.99
C PRO A 296 -8.47 30.43 16.91
N TYR A 297 -9.73 30.44 17.32
CA TYR A 297 -10.87 30.82 16.49
C TYR A 297 -10.76 32.28 16.06
#